data_c2fa59bfdefbbf1d7b8ed983d454e15c
#
_entry.id   c2fa59bfdefbbf1d7b8ed983d454e15c
#
_cell.length_a   1.000
_cell.length_b   1.000
_cell.length_c   1.000
_cell.angle_alpha   90.00
_cell.angle_beta   90.00
_cell.angle_gamma   90.00
#
_symmetry.space_group_name_H-M   'P 1'
#
loop_
_entity.id
_entity.type
_entity.pdbx_description
1 polymer ?
#
loop_
_entity_poly.entity_id
_entity_poly.type
_entity_poly.pdbx_seq_one_letter_code
_entity_poly.pdbx_strand_id
1 'polypeptide(L)'
;MVVRASRLLVVASLLAGAMLALPALAARPGEPAPAFELTGAHGERIALAALRGRVVYVDFWASWCAPCRRSFPWMNALAARYGGEGLAIVGINVDRRREDAERFLRDTPAAFAIAYDAEGSTPAAYAVAGMPSSYLVDRHGVVVDVEEGFHEARRADVEAKIRAALAQR
;
A
#
# COMPACT_ATOMS: atom_id res chain seq x y z
N MET A 1 3.41 71.40 33.70
CA MET A 1 3.28 70.91 32.32
C MET A 1 3.66 69.47 32.36
N VAL A 2 2.71 68.57 32.43
CA VAL A 2 2.91 67.08 32.63
C VAL A 2 2.47 66.41 31.36
N VAL A 3 3.45 65.86 30.66
CA VAL A 3 3.23 65.05 29.43
C VAL A 3 2.91 63.62 29.83
N ARG A 4 1.68 63.15 29.60
CA ARG A 4 1.29 61.73 29.76
C ARG A 4 1.68 60.96 28.51
N ALA A 5 2.60 60.01 28.64
CA ALA A 5 2.93 59.03 27.62
C ALA A 5 1.91 57.90 27.66
N SER A 6 1.08 57.78 26.61
CA SER A 6 0.20 56.62 26.37
C SER A 6 1.01 55.42 25.87
N ARG A 7 1.03 54.34 26.64
CA ARG A 7 1.58 53.06 26.21
C ARG A 7 0.48 52.31 25.43
N LEU A 8 0.66 52.18 24.12
CA LEU A 8 -0.09 51.25 23.27
C LEU A 8 0.42 49.83 23.52
N LEU A 9 -0.43 49.02 24.13
CA LEU A 9 -0.23 47.58 24.23
C LEU A 9 -0.68 46.93 22.90
N VAL A 10 0.29 46.49 22.10
CA VAL A 10 0.03 45.65 20.92
C VAL A 10 -0.11 44.21 21.42
N VAL A 11 -1.37 43.75 21.46
CA VAL A 11 -1.65 42.32 21.73
C VAL A 11 -1.49 41.56 20.42
N ALA A 12 -0.33 40.93 20.22
CA ALA A 12 -0.13 40.01 19.12
C ALA A 12 -0.80 38.67 19.45
N SER A 13 -1.98 38.43 18.86
CA SER A 13 -2.67 37.14 18.94
C SER A 13 -1.94 36.10 18.08
N LEU A 14 -1.17 35.23 18.70
CA LEU A 14 -0.62 34.03 18.09
C LEU A 14 -1.76 33.00 17.89
N LEU A 15 -2.33 32.95 16.70
CA LEU A 15 -3.17 31.86 16.24
C LEU A 15 -2.27 30.66 15.96
N ALA A 16 -2.02 29.84 16.98
CA ALA A 16 -1.44 28.52 16.79
C ALA A 16 -2.49 27.62 16.12
N GLY A 17 -2.38 27.47 14.80
CA GLY A 17 -3.18 26.51 14.04
C GLY A 17 -2.83 25.10 14.51
N ALA A 18 -3.66 24.50 15.36
CA ALA A 18 -3.59 23.08 15.67
C ALA A 18 -3.93 22.30 14.40
N MET A 19 -2.91 21.78 13.73
CA MET A 19 -3.06 20.85 12.64
C MET A 19 -3.57 19.53 13.25
N LEU A 20 -4.90 19.36 13.24
CA LEU A 20 -5.54 18.10 13.63
C LEU A 20 -5.05 17.03 12.67
N ALA A 21 -4.10 16.20 13.12
CA ALA A 21 -3.74 14.97 12.44
C ALA A 21 -5.00 14.08 12.47
N LEU A 22 -5.66 13.95 11.32
CA LEU A 22 -6.72 12.96 11.13
C LEU A 22 -6.11 11.58 11.40
N PRO A 23 -6.76 10.73 12.23
CA PRO A 23 -6.30 9.37 12.39
C PRO A 23 -6.23 8.72 11.00
N ALA A 24 -5.10 8.07 10.71
CA ALA A 24 -4.99 7.27 9.50
C ALA A 24 -6.12 6.21 9.55
N LEU A 25 -7.12 6.36 8.70
CA LEU A 25 -8.15 5.34 8.57
C LEU A 25 -7.48 4.07 8.03
N ALA A 26 -7.73 2.94 8.71
CA ALA A 26 -7.34 1.64 8.20
C ALA A 26 -7.87 1.48 6.76
N ALA A 27 -7.05 0.92 5.88
CA ALA A 27 -7.45 0.64 4.50
C ALA A 27 -8.65 -0.33 4.48
N ARG A 28 -9.84 0.17 4.20
CA ARG A 28 -11.10 -0.59 4.18
C ARG A 28 -11.77 -0.47 2.83
N PRO A 29 -12.57 -1.46 2.41
CA PRO A 29 -13.39 -1.34 1.21
C PRO A 29 -14.24 -0.06 1.24
N GLY A 30 -14.20 0.70 0.13
CA GLY A 30 -14.87 1.99 -0.03
C GLY A 30 -14.01 3.21 0.37
N GLU A 31 -12.87 3.01 1.01
CA GLU A 31 -11.98 4.10 1.43
C GLU A 31 -10.81 4.29 0.43
N PRO A 32 -10.26 5.49 0.31
CA PRO A 32 -9.03 5.70 -0.45
C PRO A 32 -7.89 4.84 0.09
N ALA A 33 -7.18 4.14 -0.80
CA ALA A 33 -6.01 3.37 -0.42
C ALA A 33 -4.91 4.31 0.11
N PRO A 34 -4.28 4.01 1.26
CA PRO A 34 -3.16 4.79 1.77
C PRO A 34 -2.05 4.90 0.73
N ALA A 35 -1.55 6.12 0.53
CA ALA A 35 -0.47 6.37 -0.40
C ALA A 35 0.83 5.74 0.10
N PHE A 36 1.62 5.22 -0.83
CA PHE A 36 2.99 4.81 -0.57
C PHE A 36 3.91 5.23 -1.72
N GLU A 37 5.17 5.39 -1.37
CA GLU A 37 6.27 5.60 -2.29
C GLU A 37 7.49 4.88 -1.73
N LEU A 38 7.92 3.81 -2.40
CA LEU A 38 8.93 2.87 -1.91
C LEU A 38 9.99 2.62 -2.99
N THR A 39 11.15 2.14 -2.56
CA THR A 39 12.21 1.70 -3.47
C THR A 39 11.94 0.27 -3.94
N GLY A 40 11.99 0.05 -5.24
CA GLY A 40 11.82 -1.24 -5.87
C GLY A 40 13.08 -2.11 -5.88
N ALA A 41 12.93 -3.31 -6.45
CA ALA A 41 14.00 -4.33 -6.48
C ALA A 41 15.25 -3.87 -7.26
N HIS A 42 15.08 -3.02 -8.27
CA HIS A 42 16.17 -2.50 -9.11
C HIS A 42 16.53 -1.04 -8.81
N GLY A 43 16.07 -0.52 -7.66
CA GLY A 43 16.30 0.87 -7.25
C GLY A 43 15.31 1.87 -7.83
N GLU A 44 14.33 1.41 -8.60
CA GLU A 44 13.26 2.24 -9.15
C GLU A 44 12.31 2.71 -8.04
N ARG A 45 11.60 3.80 -8.32
CA ARG A 45 10.56 4.33 -7.44
C ARG A 45 9.22 3.67 -7.77
N ILE A 46 8.60 3.03 -6.78
CA ILE A 46 7.26 2.44 -6.88
C ILE A 46 6.32 3.26 -5.99
N ALA A 47 5.38 3.96 -6.62
CA ALA A 47 4.40 4.79 -5.92
C ALA A 47 2.98 4.44 -6.36
N LEU A 48 2.05 4.32 -5.40
CA LEU A 48 0.65 4.05 -5.72
C LEU A 48 0.05 5.12 -6.66
N ALA A 49 0.45 6.37 -6.47
CA ALA A 49 -0.01 7.48 -7.32
C ALA A 49 0.37 7.32 -8.79
N ALA A 50 1.50 6.68 -9.10
CA ALA A 50 1.95 6.40 -10.46
C ALA A 50 1.14 5.27 -11.13
N LEU A 51 0.33 4.53 -10.38
CA LEU A 51 -0.50 3.42 -10.84
C LEU A 51 -1.97 3.82 -11.03
N ARG A 52 -2.32 5.12 -10.93
CA ARG A 52 -3.67 5.62 -11.21
C ARG A 52 -4.14 5.20 -12.61
N GLY A 53 -5.41 4.86 -12.74
CA GLY A 53 -5.98 4.31 -13.97
C GLY A 53 -5.78 2.81 -14.16
N ARG A 54 -5.00 2.16 -13.28
CA ARG A 54 -4.85 0.70 -13.21
C ARG A 54 -5.58 0.15 -12.00
N VAL A 55 -6.00 -1.11 -12.09
CA VAL A 55 -6.38 -1.90 -10.92
C VAL A 55 -5.09 -2.38 -10.26
N VAL A 56 -4.94 -2.15 -8.96
CA VAL A 56 -3.71 -2.49 -8.24
C VAL A 56 -4.01 -3.55 -7.18
N TYR A 57 -3.26 -4.66 -7.22
CA TYR A 57 -3.25 -5.66 -6.16
C TYR A 57 -2.00 -5.46 -5.32
N VAL A 58 -2.15 -4.90 -4.12
CA VAL A 58 -1.07 -4.67 -3.17
C VAL A 58 -1.02 -5.86 -2.23
N ASP A 59 0.12 -6.54 -2.15
CA ASP A 59 0.33 -7.71 -1.28
C ASP A 59 1.49 -7.46 -0.32
N PHE A 60 1.25 -7.55 0.98
CA PHE A 60 2.27 -7.45 2.00
C PHE A 60 2.83 -8.84 2.33
N TRP A 61 4.15 -8.98 2.28
CA TRP A 61 4.83 -10.25 2.46
C TRP A 61 6.18 -10.14 3.18
N ALA A 62 6.67 -11.27 3.67
CA ALA A 62 8.00 -11.38 4.28
C ALA A 62 8.64 -12.74 3.97
N SER A 63 9.95 -12.82 4.08
CA SER A 63 10.72 -14.05 3.81
C SER A 63 10.36 -15.21 4.75
N TRP A 64 9.99 -14.91 5.97
CA TRP A 64 9.56 -15.87 7.00
C TRP A 64 8.10 -16.32 6.87
N CYS A 65 7.34 -15.73 5.94
CA CYS A 65 5.92 -16.01 5.73
C CYS A 65 5.73 -17.26 4.85
N ALA A 66 5.44 -18.39 5.45
CA ALA A 66 5.21 -19.64 4.71
C ALA A 66 3.99 -19.59 3.74
N PRO A 67 2.83 -18.97 4.09
CA PRO A 67 1.73 -18.79 3.14
C PRO A 67 2.10 -17.93 1.94
N CYS A 68 3.01 -16.95 2.09
CA CYS A 68 3.46 -16.09 0.99
C CYS A 68 4.17 -16.90 -0.13
N ARG A 69 4.88 -18.00 0.21
CA ARG A 69 5.45 -18.90 -0.80
C ARG A 69 4.39 -19.55 -1.70
N ARG A 70 3.17 -19.74 -1.18
CA ARG A 70 2.05 -20.30 -1.95
C ARG A 70 1.30 -19.24 -2.76
N SER A 71 1.24 -17.99 -2.26
CA SER A 71 0.55 -16.91 -2.98
C SER A 71 1.31 -16.43 -4.22
N PHE A 72 2.65 -16.44 -4.20
CA PHE A 72 3.48 -15.91 -5.29
C PHE A 72 3.23 -16.56 -6.66
N PRO A 73 3.19 -17.92 -6.80
CA PRO A 73 2.89 -18.55 -8.08
C PRO A 73 1.51 -18.16 -8.61
N TRP A 74 0.51 -18.00 -7.73
CA TRP A 74 -0.81 -17.54 -8.11
C TRP A 74 -0.81 -16.07 -8.55
N MET A 75 -0.13 -15.19 -7.84
CA MET A 75 0.04 -13.79 -8.24
C MET A 75 0.79 -13.66 -9.56
N ASN A 76 1.80 -14.48 -9.82
CA ASN A 76 2.47 -14.55 -11.12
C ASN A 76 1.49 -14.91 -12.25
N ALA A 77 0.61 -15.88 -12.00
CA ALA A 77 -0.43 -16.25 -12.97
C ALA A 77 -1.44 -15.12 -13.21
N LEU A 78 -1.83 -14.36 -12.17
CA LEU A 78 -2.67 -13.17 -12.31
C LEU A 78 -1.97 -12.07 -13.11
N ALA A 79 -0.70 -11.79 -12.82
CA ALA A 79 0.10 -10.80 -13.55
C ALA A 79 0.20 -11.15 -15.04
N ALA A 80 0.47 -12.42 -15.36
CA ALA A 80 0.55 -12.90 -16.74
C ALA A 80 -0.80 -12.80 -17.47
N ARG A 81 -1.91 -13.10 -16.78
CA ARG A 81 -3.25 -13.11 -17.38
C ARG A 81 -3.84 -11.71 -17.57
N TYR A 82 -3.72 -10.87 -16.56
CA TYR A 82 -4.45 -9.58 -16.50
C TYR A 82 -3.55 -8.34 -16.61
N GLY A 83 -2.23 -8.51 -16.65
CA GLY A 83 -1.31 -7.36 -16.75
C GLY A 83 -1.56 -6.50 -17.98
N GLY A 84 -1.86 -7.13 -19.14
CA GLY A 84 -2.24 -6.45 -20.37
C GLY A 84 -3.61 -5.79 -20.34
N GLU A 85 -4.50 -6.20 -19.41
CA GLU A 85 -5.83 -5.62 -19.20
C GLU A 85 -5.84 -4.47 -18.19
N GLY A 86 -4.68 -4.18 -17.57
CA GLY A 86 -4.51 -3.07 -16.66
C GLY A 86 -4.39 -3.45 -15.19
N LEU A 87 -4.18 -4.73 -14.85
CA LEU A 87 -3.78 -5.13 -13.50
C LEU A 87 -2.30 -4.77 -13.24
N ALA A 88 -2.02 -4.16 -12.11
CA ALA A 88 -0.69 -4.05 -11.54
C ALA A 88 -0.63 -4.83 -10.23
N ILE A 89 0.41 -5.61 -10.00
CA ILE A 89 0.65 -6.27 -8.71
C ILE A 89 1.90 -5.65 -8.11
N VAL A 90 1.82 -5.28 -6.82
CA VAL A 90 2.94 -4.74 -6.05
C VAL A 90 3.07 -5.57 -4.78
N GLY A 91 4.12 -6.37 -4.68
CA GLY A 91 4.48 -7.07 -3.46
C GLY A 91 5.36 -6.19 -2.56
N ILE A 92 4.83 -5.74 -1.44
CA ILE A 92 5.57 -4.92 -0.47
C ILE A 92 6.20 -5.83 0.56
N ASN A 93 7.52 -5.91 0.54
CA ASN A 93 8.31 -6.68 1.50
C ASN A 93 8.53 -5.89 2.79
N VAL A 94 8.35 -6.55 3.93
CA VAL A 94 8.52 -5.95 5.26
C VAL A 94 9.68 -6.57 6.07
N ASP A 95 10.56 -7.31 5.45
CA ASP A 95 11.77 -7.79 6.11
C ASP A 95 12.67 -6.60 6.48
N ARG A 96 13.24 -6.63 7.67
CA ARG A 96 14.19 -5.59 8.10
C ARG A 96 15.47 -5.60 7.28
N ARG A 97 15.87 -6.77 6.79
CA ARG A 97 17.06 -6.95 5.97
C ARG A 97 16.65 -7.36 4.56
N ARG A 98 17.04 -6.56 3.59
CA ARG A 98 16.77 -6.81 2.17
C ARG A 98 17.29 -8.16 1.68
N GLU A 99 18.41 -8.61 2.22
CA GLU A 99 19.04 -9.87 1.83
C GLU A 99 18.15 -11.09 2.13
N ASP A 100 17.29 -11.01 3.16
CA ASP A 100 16.35 -12.08 3.48
C ASP A 100 15.25 -12.17 2.42
N ALA A 101 14.70 -11.03 2.00
CA ALA A 101 13.75 -10.96 0.88
C ALA A 101 14.38 -11.44 -0.44
N GLU A 102 15.59 -11.03 -0.75
CA GLU A 102 16.30 -11.45 -1.97
C GLU A 102 16.58 -12.97 -1.99
N ARG A 103 16.85 -13.55 -0.82
CA ARG A 103 16.99 -15.03 -0.69
C ARG A 103 15.67 -15.72 -1.00
N PHE A 104 14.57 -15.21 -0.44
CA PHE A 104 13.23 -15.73 -0.74
C PHE A 104 12.91 -15.64 -2.24
N LEU A 105 13.21 -14.51 -2.88
CA LEU A 105 12.91 -14.29 -4.30
C LEU A 105 13.75 -15.16 -5.25
N ARG A 106 14.93 -15.63 -4.82
CA ARG A 106 15.70 -16.63 -5.61
C ARG A 106 14.97 -17.97 -5.68
N ASP A 107 14.32 -18.38 -4.58
CA ASP A 107 13.61 -19.66 -4.50
C ASP A 107 12.15 -19.53 -4.99
N THR A 108 11.58 -18.35 -4.91
CA THR A 108 10.17 -18.04 -5.22
C THR A 108 10.13 -16.75 -6.04
N PRO A 109 10.44 -16.81 -7.34
CA PRO A 109 10.52 -15.59 -8.18
C PRO A 109 9.18 -14.89 -8.32
N ALA A 110 9.22 -13.55 -8.36
CA ALA A 110 8.08 -12.69 -8.64
C ALA A 110 8.14 -12.21 -10.10
N ALA A 111 7.03 -12.36 -10.84
CA ALA A 111 6.83 -11.77 -12.16
C ALA A 111 6.04 -10.43 -12.07
N PHE A 112 6.09 -9.78 -10.93
CA PHE A 112 5.42 -8.52 -10.61
C PHE A 112 6.37 -7.61 -9.81
N ALA A 113 5.98 -6.35 -9.62
CA ALA A 113 6.80 -5.37 -8.93
C ALA A 113 7.01 -5.73 -7.46
N ILE A 114 8.26 -5.65 -6.99
CA ILE A 114 8.62 -5.82 -5.59
C ILE A 114 9.10 -4.47 -5.04
N ALA A 115 8.52 -4.02 -3.95
CA ALA A 115 8.93 -2.85 -3.19
C ALA A 115 9.37 -3.25 -1.79
N TYR A 116 10.24 -2.44 -1.16
CA TYR A 116 10.78 -2.72 0.17
C TYR A 116 10.36 -1.63 1.16
N ASP A 117 9.81 -2.05 2.29
CA ASP A 117 9.46 -1.19 3.43
C ASP A 117 9.96 -1.81 4.74
N ALA A 118 11.27 -1.70 4.98
CA ALA A 118 11.91 -2.20 6.20
C ALA A 118 11.49 -1.41 7.45
N GLU A 119 10.98 -0.20 7.30
CA GLU A 119 10.52 0.65 8.40
C GLU A 119 9.10 0.30 8.85
N GLY A 120 8.31 -0.34 7.97
CA GLY A 120 6.95 -0.78 8.28
C GLY A 120 5.92 0.34 8.28
N SER A 121 6.20 1.47 7.66
CA SER A 121 5.29 2.61 7.59
C SER A 121 4.06 2.31 6.74
N THR A 122 4.23 1.61 5.62
CA THR A 122 3.13 1.25 4.71
C THR A 122 2.21 0.20 5.33
N PRO A 123 2.68 -0.95 5.86
CA PRO A 123 1.78 -1.90 6.51
C PRO A 123 1.06 -1.30 7.72
N ALA A 124 1.68 -0.36 8.45
CA ALA A 124 0.99 0.38 9.52
C ALA A 124 -0.15 1.26 8.98
N ALA A 125 0.06 1.98 7.86
CA ALA A 125 -0.97 2.80 7.22
C ALA A 125 -2.14 1.96 6.68
N TYR A 126 -1.86 0.75 6.19
CA TYR A 126 -2.86 -0.20 5.73
C TYR A 126 -3.51 -1.00 6.86
N ALA A 127 -3.06 -0.84 8.12
CA ALA A 127 -3.47 -1.62 9.29
C ALA A 127 -3.31 -3.13 9.11
N VAL A 128 -2.19 -3.54 8.51
CA VAL A 128 -1.85 -4.95 8.28
C VAL A 128 -1.64 -5.66 9.60
N ALA A 129 -2.49 -6.67 9.91
CA ALA A 129 -2.43 -7.45 11.14
C ALA A 129 -1.52 -8.70 11.03
N GLY A 130 -1.32 -9.20 9.81
CA GLY A 130 -0.54 -10.42 9.56
C GLY A 130 -0.12 -10.56 8.09
N MET A 131 0.67 -11.61 7.80
CA MET A 131 1.20 -11.87 6.45
C MET A 131 0.72 -13.22 5.90
N PRO A 132 0.37 -13.29 4.58
CA PRO A 132 0.19 -12.15 3.70
C PRO A 132 -1.09 -11.38 4.04
N SER A 133 -1.14 -10.11 3.68
CA SER A 133 -2.37 -9.33 3.60
C SER A 133 -2.41 -8.63 2.26
N SER A 134 -3.54 -8.70 1.58
CA SER A 134 -3.66 -8.16 0.23
C SER A 134 -4.82 -7.18 0.15
N TYR A 135 -4.65 -6.15 -0.67
CA TYR A 135 -5.62 -5.08 -0.90
C TYR A 135 -5.83 -4.90 -2.40
N LEU A 136 -7.06 -5.07 -2.84
CA LEU A 136 -7.45 -4.76 -4.21
C LEU A 136 -7.88 -3.30 -4.29
N VAL A 137 -7.23 -2.53 -5.14
CA VAL A 137 -7.47 -1.09 -5.33
C VAL A 137 -7.94 -0.86 -6.75
N ASP A 138 -9.02 -0.11 -6.92
CA ASP A 138 -9.58 0.20 -8.23
C ASP A 138 -8.77 1.29 -8.98
N ARG A 139 -9.22 1.62 -10.20
CA ARG A 139 -8.57 2.63 -11.07
C ARG A 139 -8.59 4.04 -10.47
N HIS A 140 -9.51 4.31 -9.54
CA HIS A 140 -9.65 5.58 -8.82
C HIS A 140 -8.83 5.61 -7.52
N GLY A 141 -8.17 4.51 -7.16
CA GLY A 141 -7.36 4.37 -5.96
C GLY A 141 -8.19 4.13 -4.71
N VAL A 142 -9.38 3.56 -4.85
CA VAL A 142 -10.24 3.15 -3.74
C VAL A 142 -10.04 1.66 -3.48
N VAL A 143 -9.93 1.27 -2.22
CA VAL A 143 -9.89 -0.14 -1.82
C VAL A 143 -11.23 -0.78 -2.11
N VAL A 144 -11.26 -1.87 -2.86
CA VAL A 144 -12.49 -2.62 -3.17
C VAL A 144 -12.55 -3.96 -2.47
N ASP A 145 -11.41 -4.49 -2.04
CA ASP A 145 -11.35 -5.75 -1.30
C ASP A 145 -10.10 -5.83 -0.40
N VAL A 146 -10.22 -6.59 0.69
CA VAL A 146 -9.12 -6.87 1.62
C VAL A 146 -9.14 -8.36 1.94
N GLU A 147 -7.99 -9.02 1.80
CA GLU A 147 -7.81 -10.42 2.14
C GLU A 147 -6.69 -10.56 3.19
N GLU A 148 -6.99 -11.18 4.31
CA GLU A 148 -6.02 -11.53 5.35
C GLU A 148 -5.66 -13.01 5.24
N GLY A 149 -4.37 -13.30 5.11
CA GLY A 149 -3.88 -14.65 4.83
C GLY A 149 -4.07 -15.07 3.37
N PHE A 150 -3.48 -16.22 3.01
CA PHE A 150 -3.65 -16.83 1.70
C PHE A 150 -4.43 -18.14 1.81
N HIS A 151 -5.64 -18.15 1.26
CA HIS A 151 -6.57 -19.27 1.28
C HIS A 151 -6.87 -19.75 -0.14
N GLU A 152 -6.47 -20.98 -0.47
CA GLU A 152 -6.69 -21.58 -1.79
C GLU A 152 -8.17 -21.53 -2.21
N ALA A 153 -9.10 -21.75 -1.28
CA ALA A 153 -10.53 -21.72 -1.54
C ALA A 153 -11.05 -20.33 -1.94
N ARG A 154 -10.33 -19.27 -1.57
CA ARG A 154 -10.72 -17.88 -1.87
C ARG A 154 -10.21 -17.38 -3.22
N ARG A 155 -9.27 -18.09 -3.86
CA ARG A 155 -8.61 -17.65 -5.11
C ARG A 155 -9.61 -17.29 -6.22
N ALA A 156 -10.63 -18.11 -6.42
CA ALA A 156 -11.63 -17.86 -7.47
C ALA A 156 -12.47 -16.61 -7.19
N ASP A 157 -12.80 -16.37 -5.92
CA ASP A 157 -13.56 -15.19 -5.49
C ASP A 157 -12.71 -13.91 -5.66
N VAL A 158 -11.46 -13.90 -5.20
CA VAL A 158 -10.56 -12.76 -5.37
C VAL A 158 -10.33 -12.47 -6.85
N GLU A 159 -10.10 -13.50 -7.68
CA GLU A 159 -9.94 -13.33 -9.13
C GLU A 159 -11.22 -12.78 -9.78
N ALA A 160 -12.41 -13.16 -9.32
CA ALA A 160 -13.67 -12.59 -9.80
C ALA A 160 -13.77 -11.08 -9.46
N LYS A 161 -13.34 -10.67 -8.26
CA LYS A 161 -13.30 -9.26 -7.86
C LYS A 161 -12.28 -8.46 -8.70
N ILE A 162 -11.12 -9.04 -8.99
CA ILE A 162 -10.12 -8.42 -9.90
C ILE A 162 -10.75 -8.18 -11.28
N ARG A 163 -11.42 -9.18 -11.86
CA ARG A 163 -12.08 -9.03 -13.18
C ARG A 163 -13.18 -7.98 -13.13
N ALA A 164 -13.97 -7.95 -12.06
CA ALA A 164 -15.02 -6.93 -11.88
C ALA A 164 -14.42 -5.52 -11.83
N ALA A 165 -13.31 -5.32 -11.10
CA ALA A 165 -12.60 -4.04 -11.04
C ALA A 165 -11.99 -3.64 -12.40
N LEU A 166 -11.44 -4.61 -13.14
CA LEU A 166 -10.88 -4.37 -14.48
C LEU A 166 -11.95 -3.96 -15.50
N ALA A 167 -13.19 -4.47 -15.38
CA ALA A 167 -14.30 -4.15 -16.25
C ALA A 167 -14.87 -2.73 -16.03
N GLN A 168 -14.62 -2.10 -14.88
CA GLN A 168 -15.00 -0.72 -14.60
C GLN A 168 -14.10 0.25 -15.38
N ARG A 169 -14.72 1.25 -16.03
CA ARG A 169 -14.00 2.29 -16.81
C ARG A 169 -13.88 3.59 -16.03
#